data_40ed062b8c226a088f97074b11fb33b4
#
_entry.id   40ed062b8c226a088f97074b11fb33b4
#
_cell.length_a   1.000
_cell.length_b   1.000
_cell.length_c   1.000
_cell.angle_alpha   90.00
_cell.angle_beta   90.00
_cell.angle_gamma   90.00
#
_symmetry.space_group_name_H-M   'P 1'
#
loop_
_entity.id
_entity.type
_entity.pdbx_description
1 polymer ?
#
loop_
_entity_poly.entity_id
_entity_poly.type
_entity_poly.pdbx_seq_one_letter_code
_entity_poly.pdbx_strand_id
1 'polypeptide(L)'
;KPNTKAIIAVNQAGVPAPIDEIREFYDGLIIEDCAHSCYTPGAGTKGDVAVWSFQAVKTMPCGDGGMITTNDKDLYDKLVPMTWLGITSTYSRVKKDDGLTGKPGYSWDYEVDMLGYKCYMIDLQAAICLEQMKKLEKNLEWRRHIQKRYNEELADVIQTPPHSETVQYYCAKVDPDVRDDLIDYLADKKIHTSVHFKPLHLYDVVKDMNQRDYPCLL
;
A
#
# COMPACT_ATOMS: atom_id res chain seq x y z
N LYS A 1 12.58 3.57 18.77
CA LYS A 1 12.48 4.26 20.09
C LYS A 1 11.68 3.37 21.06
N PRO A 2 11.89 3.47 22.41
CA PRO A 2 11.18 2.62 23.38
C PRO A 2 9.64 2.70 23.30
N ASN A 3 9.11 3.81 22.80
CA ASN A 3 7.66 4.06 22.71
C ASN A 3 7.07 3.80 21.32
N THR A 4 7.83 3.24 20.39
CA THR A 4 7.31 2.87 19.07
C THR A 4 6.26 1.77 19.20
N LYS A 5 5.06 2.00 18.69
CA LYS A 5 3.92 1.07 18.79
C LYS A 5 3.73 0.23 17.52
N ALA A 6 4.13 0.77 16.39
CA ALA A 6 4.10 0.07 15.11
C ALA A 6 5.16 0.64 14.17
N ILE A 7 5.58 -0.16 13.20
CA ILE A 7 6.41 0.27 12.07
C ILE A 7 5.60 0.04 10.80
N ILE A 8 5.50 1.08 9.96
CA ILE A 8 4.98 0.95 8.60
C ILE A 8 6.18 0.88 7.66
N ALA A 9 6.38 -0.26 7.04
CA ALA A 9 7.46 -0.53 6.12
C ALA A 9 6.95 -0.52 4.68
N VAL A 10 7.38 0.45 3.89
CA VAL A 10 6.87 0.67 2.53
C VAL A 10 7.72 -0.10 1.52
N ASN A 11 7.09 -0.93 0.72
CA ASN A 11 7.69 -1.60 -0.43
C ASN A 11 7.81 -0.61 -1.61
N GLN A 12 8.72 0.35 -1.47
CA GLN A 12 8.82 1.52 -2.34
C GLN A 12 9.12 1.14 -3.80
N ALA A 13 8.33 1.66 -4.75
CA ALA A 13 8.46 1.38 -6.19
C ALA A 13 8.37 -0.11 -6.58
N GLY A 14 7.92 -0.97 -5.66
CA GLY A 14 7.87 -2.42 -5.81
C GLY A 14 9.11 -3.15 -5.28
N VAL A 15 10.06 -2.44 -4.66
CA VAL A 15 11.21 -3.04 -3.97
C VAL A 15 10.79 -3.40 -2.56
N PRO A 16 10.92 -4.67 -2.13
CA PRO A 16 10.55 -5.09 -0.78
C PRO A 16 11.32 -4.37 0.31
N ALA A 17 10.63 -3.95 1.36
CA ALA A 17 11.26 -3.45 2.56
C ALA A 17 11.99 -4.59 3.32
N PRO A 18 13.07 -4.30 4.04
CA PRO A 18 13.88 -5.32 4.73
C PRO A 18 13.21 -5.73 6.06
N ILE A 19 12.06 -6.39 6.00
CA ILE A 19 11.26 -6.75 7.19
C ILE A 19 12.02 -7.67 8.13
N ASP A 20 12.79 -8.63 7.60
CA ASP A 20 13.56 -9.57 8.43
C ASP A 20 14.62 -8.82 9.26
N GLU A 21 15.30 -7.84 8.67
CA GLU A 21 16.27 -6.98 9.38
C GLU A 21 15.58 -6.10 10.43
N ILE A 22 14.37 -5.61 10.15
CA ILE A 22 13.59 -4.85 11.12
C ILE A 22 13.23 -5.74 12.32
N ARG A 23 12.88 -7.00 12.09
CA ARG A 23 12.56 -7.98 13.15
C ARG A 23 13.73 -8.29 14.07
N GLU A 24 14.98 -8.11 13.64
CA GLU A 24 16.15 -8.31 14.52
C GLU A 24 16.17 -7.36 15.73
N PHE A 25 15.52 -6.20 15.63
CA PHE A 25 15.52 -5.18 16.70
C PHE A 25 14.12 -4.68 17.10
N TYR A 26 13.04 -5.22 16.50
CA TYR A 26 11.68 -4.76 16.79
C TYR A 26 10.66 -5.92 16.80
N ASP A 27 10.11 -6.17 17.98
CA ASP A 27 9.12 -7.25 18.22
C ASP A 27 7.66 -6.78 18.12
N GLY A 28 7.42 -5.48 17.90
CA GLY A 28 6.08 -4.91 17.81
C GLY A 28 5.43 -5.09 16.44
N LEU A 29 4.26 -4.46 16.26
CA LEU A 29 3.47 -4.54 15.04
C LEU A 29 4.22 -3.96 13.83
N ILE A 30 4.36 -4.76 12.78
CA ILE A 30 4.87 -4.32 11.48
C ILE A 30 3.75 -4.39 10.45
N ILE A 31 3.49 -3.25 9.81
CA ILE A 31 2.55 -3.11 8.70
C ILE A 31 3.37 -2.98 7.41
N GLU A 32 3.23 -3.95 6.51
CA GLU A 32 3.80 -3.83 5.17
C GLU A 32 2.90 -2.95 4.30
N ASP A 33 3.39 -1.81 3.85
CA ASP A 33 2.72 -1.04 2.81
C ASP A 33 3.09 -1.60 1.43
N CYS A 34 2.23 -2.46 0.92
CA CYS A 34 2.34 -3.16 -0.35
C CYS A 34 1.65 -2.40 -1.51
N ALA A 35 1.31 -1.12 -1.33
CA ALA A 35 0.63 -0.32 -2.35
C ALA A 35 1.38 -0.22 -3.69
N HIS A 36 2.68 -0.51 -3.72
CA HIS A 36 3.53 -0.52 -4.92
C HIS A 36 4.05 -1.91 -5.30
N SER A 37 3.67 -2.97 -4.60
CA SER A 37 4.31 -4.28 -4.74
C SER A 37 3.34 -5.43 -5.03
N CYS A 38 2.19 -5.11 -5.63
CA CYS A 38 1.23 -6.11 -6.07
C CYS A 38 1.90 -7.08 -7.07
N TYR A 39 2.10 -8.32 -6.71
CA TYR A 39 2.84 -9.34 -7.46
C TYR A 39 4.35 -9.45 -7.15
N THR A 40 4.92 -8.63 -6.28
CA THR A 40 6.31 -8.84 -5.84
C THR A 40 6.37 -10.10 -4.95
N PRO A 41 7.21 -11.09 -5.30
CA PRO A 41 7.33 -12.32 -4.49
C PRO A 41 7.69 -12.02 -3.04
N GLY A 42 6.92 -12.60 -2.11
CA GLY A 42 7.13 -12.42 -0.67
C GLY A 42 6.63 -11.10 -0.08
N ALA A 43 6.18 -10.14 -0.89
CA ALA A 43 5.55 -8.93 -0.36
C ALA A 43 4.26 -9.28 0.39
N GLY A 44 4.05 -8.64 1.53
CA GLY A 44 2.86 -8.83 2.37
C GLY A 44 2.82 -10.13 3.17
N THR A 45 3.94 -10.85 3.27
CA THR A 45 4.00 -12.14 3.96
C THR A 45 4.88 -12.17 5.21
N LYS A 46 5.62 -11.10 5.48
CA LYS A 46 6.62 -11.03 6.55
C LYS A 46 6.20 -10.13 7.71
N GLY A 47 5.39 -9.12 7.45
CA GLY A 47 4.76 -8.30 8.48
C GLY A 47 3.54 -8.98 9.11
N ASP A 48 2.97 -8.36 10.13
CA ASP A 48 1.76 -8.84 10.79
C ASP A 48 0.51 -8.54 9.95
N VAL A 49 0.58 -7.44 9.18
CA VAL A 49 -0.48 -6.94 8.30
C VAL A 49 0.15 -6.42 7.03
N ALA A 50 -0.49 -6.67 5.90
CA ALA A 50 -0.15 -6.00 4.64
C ALA A 50 -1.33 -5.19 4.10
N VAL A 51 -1.01 -4.02 3.51
CA VAL A 51 -1.99 -3.11 2.92
C VAL A 51 -1.70 -2.96 1.43
N TRP A 52 -2.71 -3.17 0.60
CA TRP A 52 -2.64 -3.17 -0.85
C TRP A 52 -3.49 -2.05 -1.44
N SER A 53 -3.04 -1.46 -2.54
CA SER A 53 -3.78 -0.43 -3.25
C SER A 53 -4.10 -0.87 -4.68
N PHE A 54 -5.36 -0.65 -5.08
CA PHE A 54 -5.86 -0.88 -6.45
C PHE A 54 -6.32 0.44 -7.10
N GLN A 55 -5.81 1.55 -6.61
CA GLN A 55 -6.08 2.87 -7.16
C GLN A 55 -5.61 2.96 -8.62
N ALA A 56 -6.21 3.86 -9.41
CA ALA A 56 -6.05 3.95 -10.87
C ALA A 56 -4.60 3.99 -11.40
N VAL A 57 -3.64 4.51 -10.61
CA VAL A 57 -2.22 4.59 -11.02
C VAL A 57 -1.40 3.34 -10.66
N LYS A 58 -2.00 2.35 -9.99
CA LYS A 58 -1.29 1.14 -9.56
C LYS A 58 -1.12 0.13 -10.69
N THR A 59 -0.23 -0.84 -10.47
CA THR A 59 0.03 -1.90 -11.47
C THR A 59 -1.16 -2.80 -11.72
N MET A 60 -2.07 -2.92 -10.74
CA MET A 60 -3.34 -3.63 -10.86
C MET A 60 -4.49 -2.69 -10.45
N PRO A 61 -4.97 -1.83 -11.36
CA PRO A 61 -5.96 -0.81 -11.03
C PRO A 61 -7.40 -1.30 -11.16
N CYS A 62 -8.29 -0.79 -10.26
CA CYS A 62 -9.74 -0.91 -10.43
C CYS A 62 -10.47 0.45 -10.32
N GLY A 63 -9.75 1.55 -10.52
CA GLY A 63 -10.24 2.91 -10.32
C GLY A 63 -9.89 3.40 -8.92
N ASP A 64 -10.53 2.87 -7.91
CA ASP A 64 -10.19 3.04 -6.50
C ASP A 64 -10.48 1.75 -5.74
N GLY A 65 -9.70 1.46 -4.72
CA GLY A 65 -9.86 0.25 -3.92
C GLY A 65 -8.56 -0.18 -3.24
N GLY A 66 -8.70 -1.14 -2.36
CA GLY A 66 -7.57 -1.71 -1.63
C GLY A 66 -7.95 -2.98 -0.91
N MET A 67 -6.97 -3.60 -0.29
CA MET A 67 -7.13 -4.82 0.50
C MET A 67 -6.20 -4.78 1.70
N ILE A 68 -6.63 -5.39 2.78
CA ILE A 68 -5.78 -5.70 3.94
C ILE A 68 -5.68 -7.21 4.04
N THR A 69 -4.48 -7.73 4.25
CA THR A 69 -4.23 -9.15 4.49
C THR A 69 -3.49 -9.37 5.79
N THR A 70 -3.85 -10.40 6.53
CA THR A 70 -3.20 -10.81 7.77
C THR A 70 -3.41 -12.30 8.00
N ASN A 71 -2.47 -12.94 8.72
CA ASN A 71 -2.62 -14.30 9.23
C ASN A 71 -3.12 -14.32 10.69
N ASP A 72 -3.23 -13.15 11.33
CA ASP A 72 -3.74 -13.00 12.68
C ASP A 72 -5.27 -12.93 12.65
N LYS A 73 -5.92 -13.97 13.20
CA LYS A 73 -7.38 -14.10 13.24
C LYS A 73 -8.04 -13.03 14.10
N ASP A 74 -7.42 -12.65 15.22
CA ASP A 74 -7.97 -11.65 16.14
C ASP A 74 -7.93 -10.26 15.50
N LEU A 75 -6.87 -9.99 14.75
CA LEU A 75 -6.74 -8.76 14.00
C LEU A 75 -7.73 -8.71 12.82
N TYR A 76 -7.91 -9.81 12.10
CA TYR A 76 -8.92 -9.95 11.06
C TYR A 76 -10.33 -9.66 11.59
N ASP A 77 -10.70 -10.27 12.73
CA ASP A 77 -12.03 -10.11 13.32
C ASP A 77 -12.30 -8.66 13.80
N LYS A 78 -11.25 -7.90 14.11
CA LYS A 78 -11.36 -6.47 14.41
C LYS A 78 -11.47 -5.61 13.15
N LEU A 79 -10.71 -5.95 12.09
CA LEU A 79 -10.65 -5.14 10.87
C LEU A 79 -11.91 -5.27 10.01
N VAL A 80 -12.50 -6.45 9.90
CA VAL A 80 -13.69 -6.68 9.04
C VAL A 80 -14.86 -5.76 9.41
N PRO A 81 -15.31 -5.68 10.68
CA PRO A 81 -16.38 -4.75 11.05
C PRO A 81 -16.02 -3.29 10.80
N MET A 82 -14.75 -2.91 10.99
CA MET A 82 -14.30 -1.54 10.75
C MET A 82 -14.46 -1.09 9.30
N THR A 83 -14.43 -2.01 8.33
CA THR A 83 -14.65 -1.67 6.92
C THR A 83 -16.12 -1.43 6.57
N TRP A 84 -17.04 -1.88 7.44
CA TRP A 84 -18.47 -1.77 7.25
C TRP A 84 -19.17 -1.23 8.51
N LEU A 85 -18.96 0.06 8.79
CA LEU A 85 -19.70 0.83 9.80
C LEU A 85 -19.61 0.27 11.24
N GLY A 86 -18.69 -0.65 11.54
CA GLY A 86 -18.59 -1.30 12.85
C GLY A 86 -19.61 -2.40 13.11
N ILE A 87 -20.30 -2.87 12.06
CA ILE A 87 -21.30 -3.93 12.17
C ILE A 87 -20.57 -5.27 12.31
N THR A 88 -20.78 -5.95 13.43
CA THR A 88 -20.14 -7.23 13.78
C THR A 88 -20.96 -8.45 13.40
N SER A 89 -22.28 -8.33 13.34
CA SER A 89 -23.13 -9.40 12.85
C SER A 89 -23.06 -9.47 11.33
N THR A 90 -22.95 -10.68 10.78
CA THR A 90 -22.97 -10.88 9.33
C THR A 90 -24.25 -10.31 8.76
N TYR A 91 -24.16 -9.23 7.97
CA TYR A 91 -25.28 -8.67 7.27
C TYR A 91 -25.86 -9.72 6.32
N SER A 92 -26.97 -10.32 6.70
CA SER A 92 -27.70 -11.27 5.87
C SER A 92 -29.11 -10.73 5.64
N ARG A 93 -29.49 -10.54 4.39
CA ARG A 93 -30.87 -10.23 4.01
C ARG A 93 -31.82 -11.42 4.21
N VAL A 94 -31.29 -12.57 4.59
CA VAL A 94 -32.06 -13.80 4.85
C VAL A 94 -32.24 -13.90 6.35
N LYS A 95 -33.46 -14.23 6.79
CA LYS A 95 -33.76 -14.58 8.19
C LYS A 95 -32.77 -15.63 8.67
N LYS A 96 -31.97 -15.32 9.69
CA LYS A 96 -31.17 -16.30 10.41
C LYS A 96 -31.97 -16.85 11.58
N ASP A 97 -32.05 -18.15 11.65
CA ASP A 97 -32.33 -18.84 12.90
C ASP A 97 -31.08 -18.66 13.78
N ASP A 98 -31.22 -17.97 14.91
CA ASP A 98 -30.08 -17.71 15.84
C ASP A 98 -29.64 -18.98 16.59
N GLY A 99 -30.37 -20.09 16.40
CA GLY A 99 -30.07 -21.39 17.01
C GLY A 99 -30.11 -21.43 18.55
N LEU A 100 -30.25 -20.26 19.19
CA LEU A 100 -30.21 -20.08 20.63
C LEU A 100 -31.58 -19.76 21.21
N THR A 101 -32.34 -18.90 20.55
CA THR A 101 -33.63 -18.42 21.05
C THR A 101 -34.81 -19.04 20.30
N GLY A 102 -34.58 -19.74 19.20
CA GLY A 102 -35.62 -20.31 18.32
C GLY A 102 -36.50 -19.25 17.63
N LYS A 103 -36.08 -17.97 17.68
CA LYS A 103 -36.77 -16.87 17.00
C LYS A 103 -36.01 -16.51 15.73
N PRO A 104 -36.68 -16.34 14.61
CA PRO A 104 -36.05 -15.87 13.39
C PRO A 104 -35.56 -14.44 13.61
N GLY A 105 -34.23 -14.24 13.55
CA GLY A 105 -33.62 -12.93 13.54
C GLY A 105 -34.04 -12.13 12.30
N TYR A 106 -34.30 -10.84 12.47
CA TYR A 106 -34.61 -9.94 11.36
C TYR A 106 -33.34 -9.31 10.84
N SER A 107 -33.20 -9.16 9.54
CA SER A 107 -32.01 -8.57 8.89
C SER A 107 -31.74 -7.10 9.24
N TRP A 108 -32.70 -6.40 9.82
CA TRP A 108 -32.56 -5.03 10.30
C TRP A 108 -32.06 -4.95 11.75
N ASP A 109 -32.13 -6.06 12.50
CA ASP A 109 -31.72 -6.18 13.89
C ASP A 109 -30.26 -6.69 13.92
N TYR A 110 -29.32 -5.76 13.89
CA TYR A 110 -27.88 -6.02 13.91
C TYR A 110 -27.19 -5.11 14.91
N GLU A 111 -26.08 -5.58 15.44
CA GLU A 111 -25.29 -4.85 16.42
C GLU A 111 -24.18 -4.03 15.73
N VAL A 112 -23.91 -2.86 16.32
CA VAL A 112 -22.80 -1.99 15.96
C VAL A 112 -21.92 -1.84 17.20
N ASP A 113 -20.89 -2.67 17.30
CA ASP A 113 -20.08 -2.79 18.52
C ASP A 113 -18.87 -1.85 18.55
N MET A 114 -18.54 -1.23 17.42
CA MET A 114 -17.40 -0.32 17.31
C MET A 114 -17.64 0.78 16.29
N LEU A 115 -16.86 1.85 16.39
CA LEU A 115 -16.83 2.85 15.32
C LEU A 115 -16.11 2.28 14.10
N GLY A 116 -16.77 2.32 12.96
CA GLY A 116 -16.23 1.84 11.68
C GLY A 116 -16.43 2.85 10.56
N TYR A 117 -15.86 2.51 9.41
CA TYR A 117 -15.93 3.32 8.19
C TYR A 117 -16.74 2.58 7.13
N LYS A 118 -17.20 3.29 6.12
CA LYS A 118 -17.75 2.67 4.92
C LYS A 118 -16.66 2.66 3.84
N CYS A 119 -15.76 1.69 3.90
CA CYS A 119 -14.58 1.62 3.03
C CYS A 119 -14.35 0.24 2.39
N TYR A 120 -15.39 -0.59 2.31
CA TYR A 120 -15.30 -1.86 1.57
C TYR A 120 -15.27 -1.62 0.06
N MET A 121 -14.58 -2.49 -0.66
CA MET A 121 -14.57 -2.51 -2.11
C MET A 121 -15.89 -3.08 -2.65
N ILE A 122 -16.51 -2.43 -3.62
CA ILE A 122 -17.77 -2.88 -4.24
C ILE A 122 -17.51 -3.92 -5.34
N ASP A 123 -18.53 -4.71 -5.68
CA ASP A 123 -18.44 -5.78 -6.67
C ASP A 123 -17.97 -5.31 -8.06
N LEU A 124 -18.34 -4.09 -8.45
CA LEU A 124 -17.87 -3.51 -9.72
C LEU A 124 -16.35 -3.33 -9.74
N GLN A 125 -15.77 -2.82 -8.65
CA GLN A 125 -14.33 -2.67 -8.52
C GLN A 125 -13.64 -4.03 -8.47
N ALA A 126 -14.23 -4.99 -7.75
CA ALA A 126 -13.73 -6.37 -7.68
C ALA A 126 -13.72 -7.04 -9.07
N ALA A 127 -14.79 -6.88 -9.85
CA ALA A 127 -14.86 -7.40 -11.21
C ALA A 127 -13.78 -6.80 -12.13
N ILE A 128 -13.54 -5.50 -12.03
CA ILE A 128 -12.43 -4.84 -12.76
C ILE A 128 -11.08 -5.40 -12.32
N CYS A 129 -10.84 -5.56 -11.01
CA CYS A 129 -9.61 -6.17 -10.50
C CYS A 129 -9.38 -7.57 -11.07
N LEU A 130 -10.39 -8.43 -11.09
CA LEU A 130 -10.29 -9.78 -11.64
C LEU A 130 -9.86 -9.78 -13.12
N GLU A 131 -10.36 -8.84 -13.92
CA GLU A 131 -9.94 -8.69 -15.31
C GLU A 131 -8.51 -8.12 -15.45
N GLN A 132 -8.11 -7.21 -14.55
CA GLN A 132 -6.73 -6.68 -14.53
C GLN A 132 -5.72 -7.75 -14.11
N MET A 133 -6.07 -8.63 -13.18
CA MET A 133 -5.22 -9.76 -12.77
C MET A 133 -4.82 -10.65 -13.97
N LYS A 134 -5.72 -10.89 -14.90
CA LYS A 134 -5.43 -11.69 -16.11
C LYS A 134 -4.39 -11.05 -17.04
N LYS A 135 -4.21 -9.73 -16.95
CA LYS A 135 -3.28 -8.94 -17.77
C LYS A 135 -1.99 -8.59 -17.03
N LEU A 136 -1.96 -8.82 -15.71
CA LEU A 136 -0.94 -8.29 -14.81
C LEU A 136 0.46 -8.73 -15.23
N GLU A 137 0.69 -10.03 -15.43
CA GLU A 137 2.02 -10.55 -15.79
C GLU A 137 2.56 -9.91 -17.07
N LYS A 138 1.76 -9.86 -18.13
CA LYS A 138 2.15 -9.22 -19.39
C LYS A 138 2.50 -7.73 -19.19
N ASN A 139 1.75 -7.01 -18.36
CA ASN A 139 2.02 -5.61 -18.08
C ASN A 139 3.33 -5.44 -17.28
N LEU A 140 3.61 -6.37 -16.35
CA LEU A 140 4.83 -6.35 -15.55
C LEU A 140 6.06 -6.72 -16.40
N GLU A 141 5.95 -7.63 -17.35
CA GLU A 141 7.02 -7.92 -18.32
C GLU A 141 7.45 -6.65 -19.08
N TRP A 142 6.49 -5.85 -19.56
CA TRP A 142 6.78 -4.59 -20.22
C TRP A 142 7.47 -3.58 -19.29
N ARG A 143 7.01 -3.47 -18.04
CA ARG A 143 7.60 -2.56 -17.05
C ARG A 143 9.03 -2.97 -16.69
N ARG A 144 9.29 -4.28 -16.51
CA ARG A 144 10.63 -4.84 -16.28
C ARG A 144 11.56 -4.60 -17.47
N HIS A 145 11.05 -4.75 -18.69
CA HIS A 145 11.80 -4.43 -19.90
C HIS A 145 12.21 -2.94 -19.95
N ILE A 146 11.29 -2.03 -19.64
CA ILE A 146 11.57 -0.59 -19.59
C ILE A 146 12.58 -0.29 -18.49
N GLN A 147 12.43 -0.84 -17.29
CA GLN A 147 13.40 -0.66 -16.20
C GLN A 147 14.80 -1.12 -16.60
N LYS A 148 14.89 -2.29 -17.22
CA LYS A 148 16.15 -2.82 -17.72
C LYS A 148 16.83 -1.87 -18.70
N ARG A 149 16.09 -1.37 -19.69
CA ARG A 149 16.62 -0.39 -20.66
C ARG A 149 17.11 0.88 -19.98
N TYR A 150 16.33 1.43 -19.07
CA TYR A 150 16.77 2.62 -18.32
C TYR A 150 18.03 2.35 -17.51
N ASN A 151 18.13 1.20 -16.85
CA ASN A 151 19.32 0.85 -16.09
C ASN A 151 20.55 0.70 -17.01
N GLU A 152 20.40 0.14 -18.21
CA GLU A 152 21.49 -0.01 -19.17
C GLU A 152 21.89 1.33 -19.80
N GLU A 153 20.94 2.17 -20.16
CA GLU A 153 21.19 3.42 -20.89
C GLU A 153 21.57 4.61 -19.97
N LEU A 154 21.24 4.55 -18.68
CA LEU A 154 21.43 5.66 -17.74
C LEU A 154 22.47 5.37 -16.63
N ALA A 155 23.08 4.19 -16.60
CA ALA A 155 23.98 3.75 -15.54
C ALA A 155 25.15 4.72 -15.28
N ASP A 156 25.64 5.38 -16.34
CA ASP A 156 26.78 6.31 -16.26
C ASP A 156 26.39 7.73 -15.82
N VAL A 157 25.08 8.04 -15.76
CA VAL A 157 24.63 9.43 -15.51
C VAL A 157 23.76 9.58 -14.26
N ILE A 158 23.19 8.49 -13.75
CA ILE A 158 22.37 8.49 -12.54
C ILE A 158 22.65 7.27 -11.69
N GLN A 159 22.29 7.32 -10.41
CA GLN A 159 22.17 6.11 -9.60
C GLN A 159 20.88 5.41 -9.95
N THR A 160 20.98 4.25 -10.62
CA THR A 160 19.85 3.43 -11.00
C THR A 160 19.19 2.76 -9.78
N PRO A 161 17.86 2.53 -9.80
CA PRO A 161 17.17 1.82 -8.73
C PRO A 161 17.56 0.34 -8.71
N PRO A 162 17.41 -0.35 -7.57
CA PRO A 162 17.52 -1.80 -7.52
C PRO A 162 16.43 -2.45 -8.37
N HIS A 163 16.64 -3.72 -8.71
CA HIS A 163 15.64 -4.51 -9.44
C HIS A 163 14.32 -4.60 -8.67
N SER A 164 13.21 -4.52 -9.39
CA SER A 164 11.86 -4.73 -8.86
C SER A 164 11.05 -5.62 -9.80
N GLU A 165 10.36 -6.60 -9.26
CA GLU A 165 9.45 -7.45 -10.04
C GLU A 165 8.17 -6.70 -10.45
N THR A 166 7.71 -5.76 -9.62
CA THR A 166 6.47 -5.02 -9.88
C THR A 166 6.67 -3.72 -10.64
N VAL A 167 7.81 -3.07 -10.52
CA VAL A 167 8.15 -1.78 -11.18
C VAL A 167 6.98 -0.80 -11.21
N GLN A 168 6.57 -0.30 -10.04
CA GLN A 168 5.49 0.69 -9.98
C GLN A 168 5.85 1.99 -10.71
N TYR A 169 7.09 2.45 -10.55
CA TYR A 169 7.70 3.55 -11.30
C TYR A 169 9.23 3.43 -11.27
N TYR A 170 9.90 4.13 -12.16
CA TYR A 170 11.35 4.18 -12.21
C TYR A 170 11.88 5.29 -11.29
N CYS A 171 12.64 4.93 -10.27
CA CYS A 171 13.14 5.85 -9.26
C CYS A 171 14.61 6.19 -9.53
N ALA A 172 14.87 7.19 -10.36
CA ALA A 172 16.22 7.72 -10.59
C ALA A 172 16.71 8.53 -9.38
N LYS A 173 17.91 8.30 -8.92
CA LYS A 173 18.55 9.13 -7.90
C LYS A 173 19.60 10.01 -8.58
N VAL A 174 19.53 11.30 -8.31
CA VAL A 174 20.43 12.31 -8.83
C VAL A 174 20.94 13.18 -7.68
N ASP A 175 21.99 13.94 -7.92
CA ASP A 175 22.48 14.92 -6.96
C ASP A 175 21.36 15.96 -6.66
N PRO A 176 21.08 16.25 -5.39
CA PRO A 176 20.06 17.23 -5.00
C PRO A 176 20.26 18.61 -5.64
N ASP A 177 21.51 19.04 -5.84
CA ASP A 177 21.84 20.37 -6.37
C ASP A 177 21.45 20.54 -7.85
N VAL A 178 21.35 19.45 -8.61
CA VAL A 178 20.98 19.47 -10.03
C VAL A 178 19.56 18.94 -10.29
N ARG A 179 18.87 18.44 -9.26
CA ARG A 179 17.56 17.78 -9.41
C ARG A 179 16.53 18.69 -10.05
N ASP A 180 16.39 19.91 -9.57
CA ASP A 180 15.34 20.82 -9.97
C ASP A 180 15.60 21.31 -11.41
N ASP A 181 16.84 21.64 -11.76
CA ASP A 181 17.26 21.98 -13.13
C ASP A 181 17.01 20.80 -14.10
N LEU A 182 17.26 19.57 -13.65
CA LEU A 182 16.97 18.37 -14.46
C LEU A 182 15.46 18.19 -14.67
N ILE A 183 14.62 18.44 -13.67
CA ILE A 183 13.17 18.40 -13.79
C ILE A 183 12.70 19.39 -14.86
N ASP A 184 13.17 20.63 -14.80
CA ASP A 184 12.82 21.68 -15.75
C ASP A 184 13.30 21.33 -17.17
N TYR A 185 14.54 20.86 -17.32
CA TYR A 185 15.08 20.41 -18.59
C TYR A 185 14.25 19.27 -19.21
N LEU A 186 13.85 18.28 -18.41
CA LEU A 186 13.04 17.15 -18.88
C LEU A 186 11.63 17.60 -19.24
N ALA A 187 11.05 18.53 -18.47
CA ALA A 187 9.75 19.10 -18.77
C ALA A 187 9.74 19.83 -20.13
N ASP A 188 10.79 20.60 -20.46
CA ASP A 188 10.96 21.23 -21.78
C ASP A 188 11.04 20.21 -22.91
N LYS A 189 11.56 19.01 -22.62
CA LYS A 189 11.58 17.86 -23.56
C LYS A 189 10.27 17.07 -23.56
N LYS A 190 9.24 17.51 -22.81
CA LYS A 190 7.95 16.81 -22.64
C LYS A 190 8.07 15.45 -21.94
N ILE A 191 9.08 15.31 -21.12
CA ILE A 191 9.28 14.15 -20.26
C ILE A 191 8.82 14.53 -18.85
N HIS A 192 7.71 13.97 -18.39
CA HIS A 192 7.16 14.25 -17.08
C HIS A 192 7.92 13.45 -16.00
N THR A 193 8.29 14.16 -14.95
CA THR A 193 8.92 13.60 -13.77
C THR A 193 8.15 14.01 -12.52
N SER A 194 8.40 13.33 -11.40
CA SER A 194 7.78 13.63 -10.11
C SER A 194 8.74 13.27 -8.99
N VAL A 195 8.64 13.96 -7.87
CA VAL A 195 9.38 13.63 -6.65
C VAL A 195 8.47 12.82 -5.72
N HIS A 196 8.90 11.60 -5.35
CA HIS A 196 8.15 10.70 -4.47
C HIS A 196 8.87 10.49 -3.12
N PHE A 197 8.62 11.33 -2.07
CA PHE A 197 7.71 12.48 -2.03
C PHE A 197 8.35 13.60 -1.21
N LYS A 198 7.71 14.77 -1.11
CA LYS A 198 8.07 15.75 -0.09
C LYS A 198 7.91 15.09 1.29
N PRO A 199 8.92 15.13 2.18
CA PRO A 199 8.81 14.54 3.52
C PRO A 199 7.61 15.09 4.30
N LEU A 200 6.85 14.20 4.96
CA LEU A 200 5.58 14.56 5.63
C LEU A 200 5.73 15.67 6.66
N HIS A 201 6.85 15.70 7.41
CA HIS A 201 7.13 16.72 8.42
C HIS A 201 7.34 18.13 7.85
N LEU A 202 7.50 18.27 6.52
CA LEU A 202 7.62 19.56 5.83
C LEU A 202 6.26 20.14 5.40
N TYR A 203 5.15 19.43 5.60
CA TYR A 203 3.82 19.96 5.33
C TYR A 203 3.31 20.80 6.50
N ASP A 204 2.64 21.91 6.20
CA ASP A 204 2.16 22.85 7.22
C ASP A 204 1.23 22.21 8.25
N VAL A 205 0.41 21.23 7.82
CA VAL A 205 -0.52 20.51 8.71
C VAL A 205 0.17 19.71 9.83
N VAL A 206 1.46 19.38 9.67
CA VAL A 206 2.26 18.64 10.67
C VAL A 206 3.47 19.41 11.16
N LYS A 207 3.60 20.68 10.81
CA LYS A 207 4.76 21.53 11.09
C LYS A 207 5.07 21.69 12.58
N ASP A 208 4.04 21.65 13.41
CA ASP A 208 4.12 21.76 14.87
C ASP A 208 4.39 20.39 15.55
N MET A 209 4.31 19.29 14.81
CA MET A 209 4.70 17.97 15.29
C MET A 209 6.23 17.91 15.30
N ASN A 210 6.81 17.94 16.47
CA ASN A 210 8.23 18.02 16.83
C ASN A 210 9.24 17.53 15.77
N GLN A 211 9.80 18.44 14.98
CA GLN A 211 10.84 18.16 13.96
C GLN A 211 12.13 17.55 14.56
N ARG A 212 12.33 17.67 15.87
CA ARG A 212 13.56 17.20 16.58
C ARG A 212 13.76 15.68 16.51
N ASP A 213 12.74 14.95 16.11
CA ASP A 213 12.72 13.50 16.19
C ASP A 213 12.97 12.76 14.86
N TYR A 214 13.29 13.48 13.78
CA TYR A 214 13.48 12.89 12.44
C TYR A 214 14.86 13.22 11.81
N PRO A 215 15.98 12.86 12.46
CA PRO A 215 17.33 13.24 11.97
C PRO A 215 17.74 12.54 10.66
N CYS A 216 16.99 11.54 10.22
CA CYS A 216 17.31 10.74 9.03
C CYS A 216 16.61 11.22 7.73
N LEU A 217 15.88 12.33 7.78
CA LEU A 217 15.08 12.82 6.65
C LEU A 217 15.64 14.09 5.98
N LEU A 218 16.89 14.39 6.23
CA LEU A 218 17.62 15.49 5.59
C LEU A 218 18.55 14.95 4.51
#